data_f4f935b1633d78c1abf56d9c83cb4e53
#
_entry.id   f4f935b1633d78c1abf56d9c83cb4e53
#
_cell.length_a   1.000
_cell.length_b   1.000
_cell.length_c   1.000
_cell.angle_alpha   90.00
_cell.angle_beta   90.00
_cell.angle_gamma   90.00
#
_symmetry.space_group_name_H-M   'P 1'
#
loop_
_entity.id
_entity.type
_entity.pdbx_description
1 polymer ?
#
loop_
_entity_poly.entity_id
_entity_poly.type
_entity_poly.pdbx_seq_one_letter_code
_entity_poly.pdbx_strand_id
1 'polypeptide(L)'
;MSALDLPTPAVRRGPDERAAFSDLYRALRDRVDGEVRFDAGTRAAYSTDASNFRQVPIGVVVPRTPEAAVEAVAVAREFGAPILSRGGGTSLAGQCTNAAVVLDWSKYCTRIESVDAGRRRCVVQPGIVLDDLNRRLADTGLRYGPEPATHPNCTLGGMIGNNSCGATAQRTGKVVDNIAALEVLLADGTRFWCGPTTDDQYREIERRGDRRAEIYRRLRELGATYAD
;
A
#
# COMPACT_ATOMS: atom_id res chain seq x y z
N MET A 1 13.20 -10.22 33.17
CA MET A 1 12.30 -9.64 32.16
C MET A 1 11.86 -10.78 31.26
N SER A 2 10.64 -11.24 31.47
CA SER A 2 10.07 -12.39 30.76
C SER A 2 9.76 -12.02 29.32
N ALA A 3 10.17 -12.86 28.36
CA ALA A 3 9.79 -12.76 26.96
C ALA A 3 8.28 -12.79 26.88
N LEU A 4 7.70 -11.82 26.17
CA LEU A 4 6.29 -11.83 25.80
C LEU A 4 6.06 -13.04 24.89
N ASP A 5 5.50 -14.12 25.45
CA ASP A 5 4.89 -15.20 24.69
C ASP A 5 3.67 -14.66 23.94
N LEU A 6 3.89 -14.12 22.76
CA LEU A 6 2.83 -13.87 21.82
C LEU A 6 2.43 -15.24 21.24
N PRO A 7 1.17 -15.66 21.41
CA PRO A 7 0.72 -16.93 20.85
C PRO A 7 0.80 -16.81 19.30
N THR A 8 1.71 -17.56 18.72
CA THR A 8 1.70 -17.82 17.28
C THR A 8 0.43 -18.62 17.01
N PRO A 9 -0.58 -18.11 16.31
CA PRO A 9 -1.71 -18.94 15.93
C PRO A 9 -1.21 -19.96 14.93
N ALA A 10 -0.92 -21.16 15.40
CA ALA A 10 -0.88 -22.34 14.55
C ALA A 10 -2.31 -22.61 14.08
N VAL A 11 -2.73 -21.90 13.03
CA VAL A 11 -4.06 -22.06 12.43
C VAL A 11 -4.10 -23.44 11.78
N ARG A 12 -4.50 -24.46 12.54
CA ARG A 12 -5.05 -25.70 11.99
C ARG A 12 -6.37 -25.34 11.34
N ARG A 13 -6.36 -25.09 10.06
CA ARG A 13 -7.54 -24.71 9.27
C ARG A 13 -8.50 -25.89 9.21
N GLY A 14 -9.68 -25.72 9.78
CA GLY A 14 -10.78 -26.66 9.69
C GLY A 14 -11.34 -26.79 8.26
N PRO A 15 -12.18 -27.79 7.99
CA PRO A 15 -12.83 -27.97 6.67
C PRO A 15 -13.61 -26.71 6.23
N ASP A 16 -14.22 -25.98 7.14
CA ASP A 16 -14.99 -24.75 6.85
C ASP A 16 -14.09 -23.60 6.35
N GLU A 17 -12.88 -23.45 6.89
CA GLU A 17 -11.93 -22.46 6.41
C GLU A 17 -11.42 -22.77 5.01
N ARG A 18 -11.24 -24.06 4.66
CA ARG A 18 -10.83 -24.46 3.31
C ARG A 18 -11.92 -24.15 2.29
N ALA A 19 -13.17 -24.33 2.64
CA ALA A 19 -14.31 -23.98 1.81
C ALA A 19 -14.39 -22.46 1.61
N ALA A 20 -14.28 -21.67 2.68
CA ALA A 20 -14.28 -20.20 2.62
C ALA A 20 -13.16 -19.64 1.76
N PHE A 21 -11.95 -20.22 1.82
CA PHE A 21 -10.85 -19.81 0.92
C PHE A 21 -11.07 -20.19 -0.53
N SER A 22 -11.76 -21.31 -0.80
CA SER A 22 -12.14 -21.71 -2.14
C SER A 22 -13.15 -20.73 -2.76
N ASP A 23 -14.11 -20.26 -1.97
CA ASP A 23 -15.11 -19.31 -2.42
C ASP A 23 -14.51 -17.91 -2.62
N LEU A 24 -13.67 -17.46 -1.70
CA LEU A 24 -12.90 -16.22 -1.85
C LEU A 24 -12.03 -16.26 -3.12
N TYR A 25 -11.31 -17.36 -3.35
CA TYR A 25 -10.50 -17.54 -4.58
C TYR A 25 -11.35 -17.39 -5.83
N ARG A 26 -12.50 -18.08 -5.89
CA ARG A 26 -13.41 -18.00 -7.05
C ARG A 26 -13.93 -16.59 -7.26
N ALA A 27 -14.40 -15.93 -6.21
CA ALA A 27 -14.89 -14.56 -6.28
C ALA A 27 -13.83 -13.56 -6.76
N LEU A 28 -12.59 -13.66 -6.22
CA LEU A 28 -11.47 -12.83 -6.67
C LEU A 28 -11.13 -13.10 -8.15
N ARG A 29 -11.02 -14.38 -8.55
CA ARG A 29 -10.68 -14.74 -9.92
C ARG A 29 -11.73 -14.28 -10.93
N ASP A 30 -12.99 -14.32 -10.57
CA ASP A 30 -14.11 -14.02 -11.48
C ASP A 30 -14.39 -12.50 -11.60
N ARG A 31 -14.00 -11.69 -10.58
CA ARG A 31 -14.30 -10.27 -10.52
C ARG A 31 -13.09 -9.36 -10.71
N VAL A 32 -11.89 -9.81 -10.41
CA VAL A 32 -10.70 -8.95 -10.40
C VAL A 32 -9.92 -9.09 -11.71
N ASP A 33 -9.71 -7.99 -12.41
CA ASP A 33 -8.76 -7.95 -13.54
C ASP A 33 -7.32 -8.02 -13.01
N GLY A 34 -6.78 -9.24 -12.95
CA GLY A 34 -5.47 -9.48 -12.38
C GLY A 34 -5.09 -10.94 -12.33
N GLU A 35 -3.95 -11.22 -11.72
CA GLU A 35 -3.57 -12.58 -11.39
C GLU A 35 -4.05 -12.89 -9.96
N VAL A 36 -4.76 -13.99 -9.81
CA VAL A 36 -5.22 -14.49 -8.50
C VAL A 36 -4.58 -15.84 -8.26
N ARG A 37 -3.73 -15.93 -7.25
CA ARG A 37 -2.87 -17.09 -7.01
C ARG A 37 -2.99 -17.55 -5.56
N PHE A 38 -3.55 -18.73 -5.37
CA PHE A 38 -3.73 -19.39 -4.07
C PHE A 38 -2.94 -20.70 -3.97
N ASP A 39 -2.11 -20.99 -4.99
CA ASP A 39 -1.25 -22.17 -4.99
C ASP A 39 -0.15 -22.08 -3.92
N ALA A 40 0.33 -23.25 -3.50
CA ALA A 40 1.30 -23.38 -2.41
C ALA A 40 2.65 -22.71 -2.76
N GLY A 41 3.07 -22.75 -4.01
CA GLY A 41 4.33 -22.17 -4.47
C GLY A 41 4.32 -20.65 -4.35
N THR A 42 3.28 -20.01 -4.90
CA THR A 42 3.10 -18.54 -4.79
C THR A 42 2.99 -18.11 -3.32
N ARG A 43 2.17 -18.79 -2.53
CA ARG A 43 2.01 -18.47 -1.11
C ARG A 43 3.32 -18.61 -0.33
N ALA A 44 4.15 -19.58 -0.67
CA ALA A 44 5.47 -19.75 -0.07
C ALA A 44 6.41 -18.58 -0.45
N ALA A 45 6.43 -18.16 -1.72
CA ALA A 45 7.23 -17.04 -2.21
C ALA A 45 6.87 -15.71 -1.52
N TYR A 46 5.58 -15.48 -1.23
CA TYR A 46 5.10 -14.27 -0.56
C TYR A 46 5.04 -14.38 0.97
N SER A 47 5.53 -15.47 1.56
CA SER A 47 5.53 -15.68 3.01
C SER A 47 6.63 -14.95 3.75
N THR A 48 7.62 -14.41 3.04
CA THR A 48 8.77 -13.68 3.59
C THR A 48 8.94 -12.32 2.92
N ASP A 49 9.64 -11.42 3.56
CA ASP A 49 10.19 -10.18 3.02
C ASP A 49 11.70 -10.10 3.33
N ALA A 50 12.30 -8.92 3.36
CA ALA A 50 13.72 -8.77 3.71
C ALA A 50 13.97 -8.88 5.23
N SER A 51 12.95 -9.12 6.04
CA SER A 51 13.07 -9.37 7.49
C SER A 51 13.31 -10.85 7.78
N ASN A 52 13.45 -11.16 9.07
CA ASN A 52 13.49 -12.54 9.56
C ASN A 52 12.11 -13.11 9.92
N PHE A 53 11.03 -12.37 9.64
CA PHE A 53 9.66 -12.84 9.87
C PHE A 53 9.15 -13.67 8.69
N ARG A 54 8.25 -14.60 9.00
CA ARG A 54 7.57 -15.43 8.01
C ARG A 54 6.13 -15.67 8.39
N GLN A 55 5.21 -15.31 7.48
CA GLN A 55 3.77 -15.62 7.61
C GLN A 55 3.21 -16.02 6.23
N VAL A 56 2.59 -17.18 6.14
CA VAL A 56 2.04 -17.68 4.88
C VAL A 56 0.72 -16.95 4.57
N PRO A 57 0.62 -16.24 3.44
CA PRO A 57 -0.59 -15.50 3.08
C PRO A 57 -1.76 -16.45 2.77
N ILE A 58 -2.99 -15.93 2.81
CA ILE A 58 -4.20 -16.60 2.33
C ILE A 58 -4.08 -16.86 0.81
N GLY A 59 -3.70 -15.82 0.08
CA GLY A 59 -3.49 -15.83 -1.36
C GLY A 59 -2.84 -14.53 -1.80
N VAL A 60 -2.56 -14.43 -3.09
CA VAL A 60 -1.93 -13.27 -3.72
C VAL A 60 -2.80 -12.80 -4.88
N VAL A 61 -3.06 -11.51 -4.95
CA VAL A 61 -3.68 -10.83 -6.07
C VAL A 61 -2.68 -9.84 -6.65
N VAL A 62 -2.44 -9.92 -7.95
CA VAL A 62 -1.59 -8.98 -8.70
C VAL A 62 -2.51 -8.18 -9.63
N PRO A 63 -3.03 -7.02 -9.19
CA PRO A 63 -3.99 -6.26 -9.96
C PRO A 63 -3.33 -5.63 -11.18
N ARG A 64 -4.04 -5.60 -12.32
CA ARG A 64 -3.55 -4.96 -13.55
C ARG A 64 -3.71 -3.45 -13.51
N THR A 65 -4.66 -2.96 -12.72
CA THR A 65 -4.98 -1.53 -12.59
C THR A 65 -5.28 -1.20 -11.13
N PRO A 66 -5.24 0.08 -10.73
CA PRO A 66 -5.71 0.51 -9.42
C PRO A 66 -7.19 0.17 -9.18
N GLU A 67 -8.02 0.20 -10.22
CA GLU A 67 -9.44 -0.15 -10.16
C GLU A 67 -9.63 -1.63 -9.83
N ALA A 68 -8.81 -2.50 -10.40
CA ALA A 68 -8.81 -3.93 -10.06
C ALA A 68 -8.45 -4.19 -8.59
N ALA A 69 -7.57 -3.37 -8.02
CA ALA A 69 -7.27 -3.45 -6.59
C ALA A 69 -8.44 -2.98 -5.71
N VAL A 70 -9.20 -1.97 -6.12
CA VAL A 70 -10.45 -1.55 -5.44
C VAL A 70 -11.42 -2.72 -5.39
N GLU A 71 -11.60 -3.42 -6.51
CA GLU A 71 -12.46 -4.60 -6.57
C GLU A 71 -11.94 -5.73 -5.68
N ALA A 72 -10.62 -5.97 -5.67
CA ALA A 72 -10.04 -6.98 -4.77
C ALA A 72 -10.27 -6.67 -3.29
N VAL A 73 -10.19 -5.39 -2.89
CA VAL A 73 -10.54 -4.93 -1.53
C VAL A 73 -12.01 -5.18 -1.23
N ALA A 74 -12.91 -4.87 -2.18
CA ALA A 74 -14.34 -5.10 -2.01
C ALA A 74 -14.65 -6.58 -1.79
N VAL A 75 -14.11 -7.46 -2.64
CA VAL A 75 -14.28 -8.91 -2.51
C VAL A 75 -13.70 -9.41 -1.18
N ALA A 76 -12.47 -9.04 -0.83
CA ALA A 76 -11.87 -9.49 0.41
C ALA A 76 -12.72 -9.08 1.64
N ARG A 77 -13.29 -7.88 1.63
CA ARG A 77 -14.20 -7.39 2.68
C ARG A 77 -15.48 -8.22 2.77
N GLU A 78 -16.09 -8.60 1.64
CA GLU A 78 -17.27 -9.46 1.61
C GLU A 78 -17.04 -10.80 2.32
N PHE A 79 -15.81 -11.32 2.22
CA PHE A 79 -15.40 -12.57 2.86
C PHE A 79 -14.73 -12.40 4.23
N GLY A 80 -14.65 -11.17 4.76
CA GLY A 80 -13.97 -10.89 6.03
C GLY A 80 -12.46 -11.20 5.99
N ALA A 81 -11.85 -11.26 4.80
CA ALA A 81 -10.45 -11.56 4.63
C ALA A 81 -9.58 -10.31 4.82
N PRO A 82 -8.54 -10.34 5.67
CA PRO A 82 -7.61 -9.23 5.80
C PRO A 82 -6.79 -9.03 4.53
N ILE A 83 -6.37 -7.78 4.30
CA ILE A 83 -5.57 -7.39 3.15
C ILE A 83 -4.19 -6.91 3.59
N LEU A 84 -3.18 -7.23 2.80
CA LEU A 84 -1.83 -6.71 2.93
C LEU A 84 -1.40 -6.09 1.60
N SER A 85 -1.16 -4.79 1.60
CA SER A 85 -0.53 -4.10 0.46
C SER A 85 0.97 -4.41 0.42
N ARG A 86 1.49 -4.79 -0.74
CA ARG A 86 2.91 -5.17 -0.93
C ARG A 86 3.48 -4.53 -2.19
N GLY A 87 4.70 -3.99 -2.07
CA GLY A 87 5.55 -3.56 -3.18
C GLY A 87 6.73 -4.51 -3.36
N GLY A 88 7.95 -4.02 -3.32
CA GLY A 88 9.18 -4.80 -3.52
C GLY A 88 9.55 -5.79 -2.41
N GLY A 89 8.81 -5.86 -1.32
CA GLY A 89 9.11 -6.77 -0.21
C GLY A 89 10.41 -6.44 0.54
N THR A 90 10.85 -5.21 0.52
CA THR A 90 12.13 -4.75 1.09
C THR A 90 12.06 -4.34 2.56
N SER A 91 10.94 -4.55 3.23
CA SER A 91 10.74 -4.23 4.64
C SER A 91 11.59 -5.09 5.55
N LEU A 92 12.15 -4.49 6.62
CA LEU A 92 13.07 -5.16 7.55
C LEU A 92 12.41 -5.58 8.88
N ALA A 93 11.15 -5.23 9.11
CA ALA A 93 10.41 -5.53 10.34
C ALA A 93 9.12 -6.34 10.10
N GLY A 94 9.02 -7.05 8.97
CA GLY A 94 7.92 -7.97 8.66
C GLY A 94 6.62 -7.30 8.18
N GLN A 95 6.66 -6.01 7.81
CA GLN A 95 5.45 -5.29 7.38
C GLN A 95 4.83 -5.86 6.09
N CYS A 96 5.60 -6.61 5.30
CA CYS A 96 5.16 -7.20 4.04
C CYS A 96 4.78 -8.69 4.17
N THR A 97 4.65 -9.23 5.40
CA THR A 97 4.23 -10.61 5.65
C THR A 97 2.99 -10.65 6.53
N ASN A 98 1.96 -11.39 6.15
CA ASN A 98 0.77 -11.59 6.98
C ASN A 98 -0.06 -12.76 6.46
N ALA A 99 -0.91 -13.33 7.33
CA ALA A 99 -1.98 -14.27 6.97
C ALA A 99 -3.17 -13.50 6.36
N ALA A 100 -2.96 -12.89 5.20
CA ALA A 100 -3.89 -11.99 4.51
C ALA A 100 -3.94 -12.30 3.00
N VAL A 101 -4.87 -11.68 2.28
CA VAL A 101 -4.79 -11.56 0.82
C VAL A 101 -3.76 -10.46 0.52
N VAL A 102 -2.66 -10.85 -0.10
CA VAL A 102 -1.61 -9.90 -0.52
C VAL A 102 -2.02 -9.23 -1.81
N LEU A 103 -1.99 -7.89 -1.85
CA LEU A 103 -2.11 -7.10 -3.08
C LEU A 103 -0.71 -6.66 -3.52
N ASP A 104 -0.20 -7.28 -4.58
CA ASP A 104 1.11 -6.95 -5.15
C ASP A 104 0.97 -5.94 -6.29
N TRP A 105 1.46 -4.73 -6.06
CA TRP A 105 1.41 -3.63 -7.02
C TRP A 105 2.56 -3.64 -8.02
N SER A 106 3.63 -4.39 -7.75
CA SER A 106 4.93 -4.22 -8.40
C SER A 106 4.97 -4.62 -9.87
N LYS A 107 4.04 -5.48 -10.33
CA LYS A 107 4.08 -6.04 -11.68
C LYS A 107 3.40 -5.17 -12.73
N TYR A 108 2.22 -4.63 -12.46
CA TYR A 108 1.40 -3.96 -13.46
C TYR A 108 1.11 -2.49 -13.13
N CYS A 109 1.04 -2.13 -11.85
CA CYS A 109 0.73 -0.77 -11.41
C CYS A 109 1.99 0.10 -11.30
N THR A 110 2.72 0.24 -12.42
CA THR A 110 4.05 0.87 -12.49
C THR A 110 4.11 2.08 -13.43
N ARG A 111 2.97 2.64 -13.82
CA ARG A 111 2.94 3.76 -14.77
C ARG A 111 3.26 5.10 -14.10
N ILE A 112 3.87 5.99 -14.91
CA ILE A 112 3.86 7.43 -14.66
C ILE A 112 2.64 7.96 -15.43
N GLU A 113 1.66 8.48 -14.70
CA GLU A 113 0.41 8.98 -15.27
C GLU A 113 0.60 10.38 -15.88
N SER A 114 1.41 11.22 -15.23
CA SER A 114 1.75 12.55 -15.74
C SER A 114 3.05 13.06 -15.14
N VAL A 115 3.72 13.95 -15.89
CA VAL A 115 4.90 14.70 -15.44
C VAL A 115 4.67 16.19 -15.71
N ASP A 116 4.80 16.99 -14.67
CA ASP A 116 4.83 18.46 -14.74
C ASP A 116 6.24 18.91 -14.28
N ALA A 117 7.15 19.04 -15.26
CA ALA A 117 8.53 19.43 -15.00
C ALA A 117 8.62 20.86 -14.44
N GLY A 118 7.74 21.79 -14.86
CA GLY A 118 7.72 23.16 -14.38
C GLY A 118 7.39 23.25 -12.89
N ARG A 119 6.44 22.45 -12.41
CA ARG A 119 6.09 22.34 -10.99
C ARG A 119 6.92 21.30 -10.23
N ARG A 120 7.82 20.58 -10.90
CA ARG A 120 8.61 19.49 -10.35
C ARG A 120 7.75 18.40 -9.71
N ARG A 121 6.70 17.97 -10.39
CA ARG A 121 5.74 16.99 -9.91
C ARG A 121 5.47 15.93 -10.95
N CYS A 122 5.22 14.72 -10.48
CA CYS A 122 4.67 13.63 -11.31
C CYS A 122 3.60 12.87 -10.53
N VAL A 123 2.64 12.31 -11.25
CA VAL A 123 1.67 11.36 -10.72
C VAL A 123 2.09 9.98 -11.15
N VAL A 124 2.22 9.08 -10.18
CA VAL A 124 2.72 7.73 -10.42
C VAL A 124 1.86 6.68 -9.73
N GLN A 125 1.84 5.48 -10.29
CA GLN A 125 1.23 4.33 -9.66
C GLN A 125 2.14 3.75 -8.56
N PRO A 126 1.57 3.09 -7.54
CA PRO A 126 2.29 2.70 -6.32
C PRO A 126 3.39 1.66 -6.53
N GLY A 127 3.29 0.84 -7.58
CA GLY A 127 4.22 -0.26 -7.87
C GLY A 127 5.49 0.16 -8.62
N ILE A 128 5.63 1.42 -9.04
CA ILE A 128 6.83 1.85 -9.75
C ILE A 128 8.06 1.76 -8.84
N VAL A 129 9.12 1.13 -9.33
CA VAL A 129 10.41 1.04 -8.62
C VAL A 129 11.12 2.39 -8.71
N LEU A 130 11.82 2.79 -7.64
CA LEU A 130 12.48 4.09 -7.56
C LEU A 130 13.46 4.33 -8.70
N ASP A 131 14.32 3.35 -9.02
CA ASP A 131 15.28 3.48 -10.12
C ASP A 131 14.60 3.60 -11.48
N ASP A 132 13.48 2.90 -11.68
CA ASP A 132 12.70 3.01 -12.91
C ASP A 132 12.06 4.38 -13.05
N LEU A 133 11.54 4.94 -11.95
CA LEU A 133 11.03 6.31 -11.92
C LEU A 133 12.13 7.29 -12.31
N ASN A 134 13.27 7.24 -11.63
CA ASN A 134 14.38 8.16 -11.87
C ASN A 134 14.95 8.04 -13.30
N ARG A 135 15.02 6.83 -13.86
CA ARG A 135 15.42 6.61 -15.25
C ARG A 135 14.44 7.25 -16.24
N ARG A 136 13.14 7.10 -15.99
CA ARG A 136 12.10 7.70 -16.87
C ARG A 136 11.99 9.22 -16.74
N LEU A 137 12.47 9.81 -15.64
CA LEU A 137 12.51 11.26 -15.45
C LEU A 137 13.81 11.90 -15.95
N ALA A 138 14.82 11.13 -16.38
CA ALA A 138 16.16 11.61 -16.70
C ALA A 138 16.16 12.78 -17.70
N ASP A 139 15.36 12.70 -18.76
CA ASP A 139 15.28 13.72 -19.81
C ASP A 139 14.70 15.06 -19.30
N THR A 140 14.03 15.05 -18.15
CA THR A 140 13.50 16.27 -17.51
C THR A 140 14.53 16.98 -16.62
N GLY A 141 15.69 16.36 -16.37
CA GLY A 141 16.67 16.82 -15.38
C GLY A 141 16.21 16.69 -13.92
N LEU A 142 15.10 16.00 -13.68
CA LEU A 142 14.51 15.78 -12.36
C LEU A 142 14.74 14.35 -11.87
N ARG A 143 14.75 14.19 -10.55
CA ARG A 143 14.74 12.89 -9.90
C ARG A 143 13.93 12.96 -8.60
N TYR A 144 13.43 11.83 -8.14
CA TYR A 144 12.85 11.70 -6.81
C TYR A 144 13.96 11.70 -5.77
N GLY A 145 13.87 12.59 -4.77
CA GLY A 145 14.98 12.88 -3.86
C GLY A 145 15.33 11.79 -2.85
N PRO A 146 14.36 11.24 -2.07
CA PRO A 146 14.64 10.18 -1.10
C PRO A 146 15.19 8.91 -1.77
N GLU A 147 16.35 8.43 -1.29
CA GLU A 147 17.07 7.31 -1.92
C GLU A 147 17.51 6.30 -0.87
N PRO A 148 16.63 5.36 -0.45
CA PRO A 148 16.99 4.28 0.45
C PRO A 148 17.97 3.29 -0.23
N ALA A 149 18.72 2.53 0.56
CA ALA A 149 19.65 1.52 0.05
C ALA A 149 18.98 0.44 -0.84
N THR A 150 17.67 0.31 -0.73
CA THR A 150 16.84 -0.61 -1.51
C THR A 150 16.30 -0.01 -2.81
N HIS A 151 16.81 1.14 -3.25
CA HIS A 151 16.34 1.87 -4.43
C HIS A 151 16.15 1.02 -5.72
N PRO A 152 16.91 -0.07 -5.98
CA PRO A 152 16.69 -0.89 -7.15
C PRO A 152 15.44 -1.78 -7.07
N ASN A 153 14.85 -1.94 -5.87
CA ASN A 153 13.75 -2.88 -5.63
C ASN A 153 12.54 -2.24 -4.94
N CYS A 154 12.75 -1.19 -4.13
CA CYS A 154 11.63 -0.56 -3.39
C CYS A 154 10.71 0.18 -4.36
N THR A 155 9.40 0.07 -4.10
CA THR A 155 8.36 0.76 -4.86
C THR A 155 7.92 2.04 -4.16
N LEU A 156 7.43 3.03 -4.92
CA LEU A 156 6.99 4.31 -4.35
C LEU A 156 5.89 4.12 -3.29
N GLY A 157 4.91 3.24 -3.53
CA GLY A 157 3.87 2.93 -2.54
C GLY A 157 4.45 2.35 -1.25
N GLY A 158 5.44 1.44 -1.35
CA GLY A 158 6.14 0.90 -0.19
C GLY A 158 6.97 1.97 0.55
N MET A 159 7.64 2.85 -0.18
CA MET A 159 8.39 3.97 0.39
C MET A 159 7.47 4.94 1.15
N ILE A 160 6.28 5.22 0.62
CA ILE A 160 5.27 6.06 1.27
C ILE A 160 4.79 5.40 2.57
N GLY A 161 4.43 4.12 2.52
CA GLY A 161 3.95 3.38 3.70
C GLY A 161 4.97 3.31 4.84
N ASN A 162 6.27 3.30 4.53
CA ASN A 162 7.34 3.28 5.53
C ASN A 162 7.89 4.68 5.87
N ASN A 163 7.42 5.74 5.21
CA ASN A 163 8.05 7.05 5.25
C ASN A 163 9.58 6.95 5.09
N SER A 164 10.01 6.26 4.06
CA SER A 164 11.42 5.91 3.84
C SER A 164 12.32 7.13 3.76
N CYS A 165 13.55 6.97 4.18
CA CYS A 165 14.63 7.92 4.01
C CYS A 165 15.85 7.22 3.37
N GLY A 166 16.96 7.91 3.23
CA GLY A 166 18.19 7.34 2.70
C GLY A 166 19.38 8.26 2.91
N ALA A 167 20.51 7.94 2.28
CA ALA A 167 21.75 8.70 2.42
C ALA A 167 21.61 10.18 2.02
N THR A 168 20.66 10.51 1.17
CA THR A 168 20.38 11.88 0.70
C THR A 168 19.43 12.65 1.62
N ALA A 169 18.92 12.06 2.70
CA ALA A 169 17.82 12.61 3.50
C ALA A 169 18.13 13.98 4.13
N GLN A 170 19.40 14.27 4.46
CA GLN A 170 19.79 15.60 4.96
C GLN A 170 19.52 16.72 3.94
N ARG A 171 19.59 16.40 2.65
CA ARG A 171 19.36 17.36 1.55
C ARG A 171 17.93 17.30 1.02
N THR A 172 17.36 16.11 0.92
CA THR A 172 16.10 15.86 0.21
C THR A 172 14.92 15.62 1.15
N GLY A 173 15.15 15.47 2.45
CA GLY A 173 14.13 15.06 3.40
C GLY A 173 13.78 13.56 3.28
N LYS A 174 12.69 13.19 3.93
CA LYS A 174 12.06 11.88 3.87
C LYS A 174 11.00 11.84 2.76
N VAL A 175 10.37 10.69 2.59
CA VAL A 175 9.30 10.54 1.59
C VAL A 175 8.14 11.50 1.85
N VAL A 176 7.71 11.70 3.09
CA VAL A 176 6.62 12.63 3.43
C VAL A 176 6.89 14.06 2.96
N ASP A 177 8.14 14.50 2.97
CA ASP A 177 8.53 15.85 2.54
C ASP A 177 8.47 16.02 1.00
N ASN A 178 8.36 14.89 0.28
CA ASN A 178 8.38 14.82 -1.18
C ASN A 178 7.03 14.36 -1.78
N ILE A 179 5.98 14.25 -0.97
CA ILE A 179 4.63 13.87 -1.42
C ILE A 179 3.72 15.09 -1.42
N ALA A 180 3.21 15.45 -2.59
CA ALA A 180 2.27 16.55 -2.73
C ALA A 180 0.82 16.15 -2.40
N ALA A 181 0.41 14.95 -2.82
CA ALA A 181 -0.91 14.39 -2.55
C ALA A 181 -0.88 12.87 -2.72
N LEU A 182 -1.84 12.19 -2.11
CA LEU A 182 -2.04 10.74 -2.22
C LEU A 182 -3.48 10.44 -2.61
N GLU A 183 -3.67 9.50 -3.51
CA GLU A 183 -4.93 8.79 -3.60
C GLU A 183 -4.87 7.58 -2.66
N VAL A 184 -5.81 7.50 -1.73
CA VAL A 184 -5.87 6.44 -0.73
C VAL A 184 -7.10 5.56 -0.97
N LEU A 185 -6.93 4.26 -0.75
CA LEU A 185 -7.99 3.26 -0.70
C LEU A 185 -8.02 2.68 0.72
N LEU A 186 -9.13 2.88 1.42
CA LEU A 186 -9.34 2.37 2.78
C LEU A 186 -9.87 0.93 2.74
N ALA A 187 -9.74 0.24 3.87
CA ALA A 187 -10.25 -1.13 4.03
C ALA A 187 -11.77 -1.25 3.85
N ASP A 188 -12.51 -0.15 4.10
CA ASP A 188 -13.97 -0.09 3.88
C ASP A 188 -14.34 0.15 2.40
N GLY A 189 -13.35 0.30 1.51
CA GLY A 189 -13.55 0.57 0.09
C GLY A 189 -13.65 2.07 -0.26
N THR A 190 -13.60 2.96 0.73
CA THR A 190 -13.60 4.41 0.48
C THR A 190 -12.31 4.82 -0.24
N ARG A 191 -12.43 5.52 -1.36
CA ARG A 191 -11.31 6.00 -2.17
C ARG A 191 -11.38 7.52 -2.32
N PHE A 192 -10.29 8.23 -2.04
CA PHE A 192 -10.22 9.67 -2.19
C PHE A 192 -8.79 10.19 -2.26
N TRP A 193 -8.63 11.38 -2.85
CA TRP A 193 -7.38 12.13 -2.79
C TRP A 193 -7.27 12.92 -1.51
N CYS A 194 -6.09 12.87 -0.86
CA CYS A 194 -5.72 13.68 0.29
C CYS A 194 -4.41 14.42 0.03
N GLY A 195 -4.25 15.58 0.65
CA GLY A 195 -3.09 16.47 0.50
C GLY A 195 -3.34 17.81 1.20
N PRO A 196 -2.56 18.85 0.89
CA PRO A 196 -2.78 20.18 1.42
C PRO A 196 -4.24 20.60 1.22
N THR A 197 -4.88 21.02 2.30
CA THR A 197 -6.33 21.29 2.32
C THR A 197 -6.54 22.67 2.95
N THR A 198 -7.15 23.61 2.21
CA THR A 198 -7.53 24.94 2.74
C THR A 198 -8.74 24.81 3.67
N ASP A 199 -8.98 25.85 4.48
CA ASP A 199 -10.16 25.88 5.37
C ASP A 199 -11.47 25.78 4.63
N ASP A 200 -11.58 26.38 3.43
CA ASP A 200 -12.79 26.27 2.61
C ASP A 200 -13.00 24.87 2.08
N GLN A 201 -11.92 24.21 1.61
CA GLN A 201 -11.96 22.80 1.18
C GLN A 201 -12.30 21.88 2.36
N TYR A 202 -11.77 22.17 3.56
CA TYR A 202 -12.10 21.42 4.76
C TYR A 202 -13.60 21.50 5.06
N ARG A 203 -14.18 22.71 5.06
CA ARG A 203 -15.63 22.93 5.30
C ARG A 203 -16.49 22.22 4.25
N GLU A 204 -16.02 22.18 2.99
CA GLU A 204 -16.70 21.44 1.92
C GLU A 204 -16.67 19.93 2.16
N ILE A 205 -15.52 19.38 2.56
CA ILE A 205 -15.40 17.97 2.92
C ILE A 205 -16.30 17.63 4.11
N GLU A 206 -16.27 18.46 5.15
CA GLU A 206 -17.07 18.25 6.37
C GLU A 206 -18.58 18.21 6.09
N ARG A 207 -19.06 19.10 5.20
CA ARG A 207 -20.48 19.15 4.81
C ARG A 207 -21.00 17.88 4.12
N ARG A 208 -20.10 17.08 3.51
CA ARG A 208 -20.49 15.81 2.87
C ARG A 208 -20.95 14.76 3.85
N GLY A 209 -20.47 14.79 5.09
CA GLY A 209 -20.84 13.84 6.14
C GLY A 209 -20.45 12.39 5.85
N ASP A 210 -19.58 12.15 4.87
CA ASP A 210 -19.11 10.83 4.46
C ASP A 210 -17.90 10.35 5.30
N ARG A 211 -17.36 9.19 4.98
CA ARG A 211 -16.19 8.63 5.67
C ARG A 211 -14.97 9.55 5.61
N ARG A 212 -14.76 10.26 4.50
CA ARG A 212 -13.69 11.25 4.38
C ARG A 212 -13.88 12.40 5.36
N ALA A 213 -15.11 12.91 5.46
CA ALA A 213 -15.46 13.97 6.41
C ALA A 213 -15.19 13.56 7.86
N GLU A 214 -15.53 12.33 8.23
CA GLU A 214 -15.23 11.78 9.55
C GLU A 214 -13.72 11.77 9.85
N ILE A 215 -12.91 11.30 8.90
CA ILE A 215 -11.44 11.26 9.04
C ILE A 215 -10.88 12.66 9.22
N TYR A 216 -11.29 13.62 8.38
CA TYR A 216 -10.82 15.01 8.45
C TYR A 216 -11.18 15.68 9.77
N ARG A 217 -12.40 15.46 10.27
CA ARG A 217 -12.83 15.96 11.58
C ARG A 217 -11.97 15.39 12.71
N ARG A 218 -11.75 14.06 12.73
CA ARG A 218 -10.88 13.42 13.74
C ARG A 218 -9.44 13.92 13.69
N LEU A 219 -8.89 14.13 12.49
CA LEU A 219 -7.55 14.71 12.35
C LEU A 219 -7.46 16.13 12.92
N ARG A 220 -8.50 16.94 12.72
CA ARG A 220 -8.59 18.29 13.30
C ARG A 220 -8.68 18.24 14.83
N GLU A 221 -9.49 17.34 15.37
CA GLU A 221 -9.58 17.10 16.81
C GLU A 221 -8.24 16.69 17.43
N LEU A 222 -7.53 15.75 16.76
CA LEU A 222 -6.19 15.35 17.19
C LEU A 222 -5.20 16.53 17.14
N GLY A 223 -5.20 17.31 16.05
CA GLY A 223 -4.37 18.50 15.91
C GLY A 223 -4.64 19.52 17.01
N ALA A 224 -5.92 19.77 17.36
CA ALA A 224 -6.28 20.67 18.45
C ALA A 224 -5.89 20.13 19.85
N THR A 225 -5.91 18.80 20.04
CA THR A 225 -5.59 18.17 21.33
C THR A 225 -4.07 18.13 21.59
N TYR A 226 -3.26 18.02 20.54
CA TYR A 226 -1.81 17.80 20.62
C TYR A 226 -1.02 18.91 19.89
N ALA A 227 -1.54 20.12 19.89
CA ALA A 227 -0.96 21.29 19.17
C ALA A 227 0.25 21.94 19.85
N ASP A 228 0.76 21.40 20.95
CA ASP A 228 1.91 21.93 21.70
C ASP A 228 3.25 21.53 21.09
#